data_3c41dbd604ba19d5b6c83a3ab4603583
#
_entry.id   3c41dbd604ba19d5b6c83a3ab4603583
#
_cell.length_a   1.000
_cell.length_b   1.000
_cell.length_c   1.000
_cell.angle_alpha   90.00
_cell.angle_beta   90.00
_cell.angle_gamma   90.00
#
_symmetry.space_group_name_H-M   'P 1'
#
loop_
_entity.id
_entity.type
_entity.pdbx_description
1 polymer ?
#
loop_
_entity_poly.entity_id
_entity_poly.type
_entity_poly.pdbx_seq_one_letter_code
_entity_poly.pdbx_strand_id
1 'polypeptide(L)'
;EAAYKTIDWESIVLIAAMLPMSLALEKTGASEYISNTLVSGLGSYGPLALMAGIYFTTSLMTMFISNTATAVLLAPIALQSAIQIGVSPIPFLFAVTVGASMCFASPFSTPPNALVMPAGQYTFMDYVKVGLPLQIIMGIVMIFVLPLIFPF
;
A
#
# COMPACT_ATOMS: atom_id res chain seq x y z
N GLU A 1 11.42 -29.08 15.98
CA GLU A 1 12.63 -28.29 15.65
C GLU A 1 12.76 -28.00 14.15
N ALA A 2 12.42 -28.93 13.25
CA ALA A 2 12.50 -28.71 11.80
C ALA A 2 11.56 -27.59 11.32
N ALA A 3 10.34 -27.49 11.87
CA ALA A 3 9.37 -26.46 11.52
C ALA A 3 9.87 -25.03 11.86
N TYR A 4 10.61 -24.86 12.94
CA TYR A 4 11.16 -23.55 13.33
C TYR A 4 12.24 -23.05 12.36
N LYS A 5 12.92 -23.95 11.65
CA LYS A 5 13.96 -23.59 10.67
C LYS A 5 13.38 -23.15 9.32
N THR A 6 12.11 -23.49 9.05
CA THR A 6 11.41 -23.12 7.82
C THR A 6 10.56 -21.84 7.98
N ILE A 7 10.45 -21.31 9.21
CA ILE A 7 9.77 -20.04 9.47
C ILE A 7 10.66 -18.88 9.04
N ASP A 8 10.09 -17.99 8.27
CA ASP A 8 10.72 -16.71 7.94
C ASP A 8 10.60 -15.75 9.14
N TRP A 9 11.55 -15.88 10.07
CA TRP A 9 11.61 -15.07 11.28
C TRP A 9 11.83 -13.60 10.99
N GLU A 10 12.51 -13.27 9.90
CA GLU A 10 12.77 -11.90 9.48
C GLU A 10 11.46 -11.17 9.22
N SER A 11 10.56 -11.76 8.45
CA SER A 11 9.23 -11.21 8.19
C SER A 11 8.37 -11.10 9.45
N ILE A 12 8.41 -12.09 10.33
CA ILE A 12 7.65 -12.06 11.59
C ILE A 12 8.14 -10.94 12.51
N VAL A 13 9.45 -10.81 12.69
CA VAL A 13 10.05 -9.77 13.50
C VAL A 13 9.78 -8.39 12.91
N LEU A 14 9.85 -8.24 11.59
CA LEU A 14 9.53 -7.01 10.89
C LEU A 14 8.09 -6.58 11.16
N ILE A 15 7.12 -7.49 11.00
CA ILE A 15 5.70 -7.21 11.27
C ILE A 15 5.52 -6.82 12.75
N ALA A 16 6.09 -7.59 13.67
CA ALA A 16 6.00 -7.32 15.10
C ALA A 16 6.60 -5.95 15.49
N ALA A 17 7.68 -5.53 14.83
CA ALA A 17 8.31 -4.23 15.06
C ALA A 17 7.52 -3.07 14.44
N MET A 18 6.80 -3.31 13.35
CA MET A 18 6.01 -2.27 12.67
C MET A 18 4.65 -2.01 13.32
N LEU A 19 4.06 -2.99 14.00
CA LEU A 19 2.79 -2.81 14.69
C LEU A 19 2.82 -1.69 15.76
N PRO A 20 3.82 -1.59 16.63
CA PRO A 20 3.95 -0.47 17.57
C PRO A 20 4.06 0.89 16.88
N MET A 21 4.68 0.94 15.70
CA MET A 21 4.83 2.17 14.92
C MET A 21 3.48 2.63 14.36
N SER A 22 2.67 1.71 13.87
CA SER A 22 1.27 1.99 13.47
C SER A 22 0.44 2.50 14.64
N LEU A 23 0.56 1.86 15.82
CA LEU A 23 -0.12 2.27 17.03
C LEU A 23 0.36 3.65 17.53
N ALA A 24 1.63 3.97 17.37
CA ALA A 24 2.18 5.29 17.67
C ALA A 24 1.61 6.37 16.77
N LEU A 25 1.48 6.11 15.46
CA LEU A 25 0.81 7.00 14.51
C LEU A 25 -0.64 7.31 14.93
N GLU A 26 -1.36 6.30 15.39
CA GLU A 26 -2.74 6.44 15.83
C GLU A 26 -2.83 7.21 17.15
N LYS A 27 -2.00 6.85 18.16
CA LYS A 27 -2.00 7.50 19.49
C LYS A 27 -1.49 8.92 19.48
N THR A 28 -0.58 9.28 18.60
CA THR A 28 -0.06 10.65 18.47
C THR A 28 -0.97 11.57 17.68
N GLY A 29 -2.05 11.05 17.09
CA GLY A 29 -2.93 11.81 16.20
C GLY A 29 -2.33 12.08 14.81
N ALA A 30 -1.17 11.53 14.50
CA ALA A 30 -0.53 11.72 13.21
C ALA A 30 -1.35 11.11 12.06
N SER A 31 -1.94 9.93 12.26
CA SER A 31 -2.83 9.31 11.28
C SER A 31 -4.08 10.14 11.04
N GLU A 32 -4.65 10.76 12.10
CA GLU A 32 -5.78 11.65 12.00
C GLU A 32 -5.42 12.95 11.25
N TYR A 33 -4.26 13.54 11.54
CA TYR A 33 -3.78 14.72 10.84
C TYR A 33 -3.58 14.47 9.34
N ILE A 34 -2.95 13.35 8.97
CA ILE A 34 -2.74 12.96 7.57
C ILE A 34 -4.08 12.67 6.88
N SER A 35 -4.99 11.96 7.55
CA SER A 35 -6.31 11.67 6.99
C SER A 35 -7.15 12.94 6.82
N ASN A 36 -7.10 13.88 7.76
CA ASN A 36 -7.76 15.18 7.64
C ASN A 36 -7.24 15.95 6.41
N THR A 37 -5.94 15.93 6.19
CA THR A 37 -5.33 16.59 5.02
C THR A 37 -5.77 15.93 3.72
N LEU A 38 -5.82 14.60 3.67
CA LEU A 38 -6.30 13.84 2.51
C LEU A 38 -7.78 14.09 2.25
N VAL A 39 -8.61 14.05 3.29
CA VAL A 39 -10.05 14.29 3.19
C VAL A 39 -10.34 15.73 2.76
N SER A 40 -9.63 16.72 3.29
CA SER A 40 -9.80 18.12 2.88
C SER A 40 -9.40 18.36 1.43
N GLY A 41 -8.39 17.65 0.94
CA GLY A 41 -7.92 17.77 -0.45
C GLY A 41 -8.74 16.96 -1.46
N LEU A 42 -9.03 15.72 -1.15
CA LEU A 42 -9.63 14.74 -2.07
C LEU A 42 -11.07 14.36 -1.73
N GLY A 43 -11.49 14.52 -0.47
CA GLY A 43 -12.84 14.14 -0.03
C GLY A 43 -13.96 14.93 -0.71
N SER A 44 -13.70 16.16 -1.14
CA SER A 44 -14.64 16.98 -1.89
C SER A 44 -15.00 16.40 -3.27
N TYR A 45 -14.12 15.58 -3.83
CA TYR A 45 -14.32 14.89 -5.11
C TYR A 45 -15.03 13.53 -4.96
N GLY A 46 -15.34 13.12 -3.72
CA GLY A 46 -16.06 11.88 -3.41
C GLY A 46 -15.17 10.75 -2.89
N PRO A 47 -15.80 9.64 -2.43
CA PRO A 47 -15.09 8.50 -1.85
C PRO A 47 -14.13 7.83 -2.84
N LEU A 48 -14.50 7.78 -4.12
CA LEU A 48 -13.68 7.19 -5.17
C LEU A 48 -12.34 7.93 -5.35
N ALA A 49 -12.37 9.26 -5.34
CA ALA A 49 -11.16 10.07 -5.46
C ALA A 49 -10.24 9.93 -4.25
N LEU A 50 -10.81 9.86 -3.05
CA LEU A 50 -10.05 9.63 -1.81
C LEU A 50 -9.40 8.25 -1.80
N MET A 51 -10.13 7.22 -2.20
CA MET A 51 -9.61 5.86 -2.34
C MET A 51 -8.49 5.79 -3.39
N ALA A 52 -8.65 6.45 -4.53
CA ALA A 52 -7.62 6.56 -5.55
C ALA A 52 -6.35 7.24 -5.03
N GLY A 53 -6.49 8.33 -4.29
CA GLY A 53 -5.37 9.03 -3.65
C GLY A 53 -4.61 8.14 -2.67
N ILE A 54 -5.31 7.40 -1.83
CA ILE A 54 -4.72 6.43 -0.90
C ILE A 54 -4.03 5.30 -1.65
N TYR A 55 -4.65 4.75 -2.70
CA TYR A 55 -4.07 3.70 -3.52
C TYR A 55 -2.75 4.14 -4.15
N PHE A 56 -2.72 5.29 -4.82
CA PHE A 56 -1.52 5.79 -5.48
C PHE A 56 -0.43 6.19 -4.47
N THR A 57 -0.80 6.76 -3.34
CA THR A 57 0.16 7.05 -2.25
C THR A 57 0.80 5.76 -1.74
N THR A 58 -0.01 4.73 -1.51
CA THR A 58 0.47 3.41 -1.09
C THR A 58 1.40 2.81 -2.12
N SER A 59 1.00 2.82 -3.38
CA SER A 59 1.77 2.28 -4.50
C SER A 59 3.09 3.02 -4.72
N LEU A 60 3.13 4.32 -4.48
CA LEU A 60 4.35 5.11 -4.54
C LEU A 60 5.28 4.81 -3.36
N MET A 61 4.75 4.75 -2.15
CA MET A 61 5.55 4.47 -0.94
C MET A 61 6.20 3.09 -0.99
N THR A 62 5.48 2.08 -1.48
CA THR A 62 6.03 0.72 -1.56
C THR A 62 7.18 0.58 -2.54
N MET A 63 7.41 1.55 -3.41
CA MET A 63 8.62 1.58 -4.26
C MET A 63 9.91 1.80 -3.46
N PHE A 64 9.81 2.46 -2.29
CA PHE A 64 10.94 2.83 -1.45
C PHE A 64 11.02 2.03 -0.17
N ILE A 65 9.88 1.55 0.32
CA ILE A 65 9.74 0.83 1.59
C ILE A 65 9.14 -0.55 1.27
N SER A 66 9.33 -1.52 2.15
CA SER A 66 8.74 -2.85 1.97
C SER A 66 7.20 -2.80 1.94
N ASN A 67 6.59 -3.74 1.21
CA ASN A 67 5.13 -3.86 1.09
C ASN A 67 4.46 -3.96 2.46
N THR A 68 5.03 -4.77 3.36
CA THR A 68 4.50 -4.96 4.72
C THR A 68 4.52 -3.66 5.53
N ALA A 69 5.66 -2.95 5.51
CA ALA A 69 5.80 -1.68 6.22
C ALA A 69 4.82 -0.63 5.68
N THR A 70 4.70 -0.52 4.37
CA THR A 70 3.76 0.39 3.72
C THR A 70 2.32 0.08 4.10
N ALA A 71 1.90 -1.18 4.06
CA ALA A 71 0.55 -1.60 4.42
C ALA A 71 0.23 -1.29 5.88
N VAL A 72 1.14 -1.60 6.81
CA VAL A 72 0.94 -1.34 8.24
C VAL A 72 0.87 0.16 8.54
N LEU A 73 1.66 0.98 7.88
CA LEU A 73 1.65 2.44 8.08
C LEU A 73 0.40 3.12 7.50
N LEU A 74 -0.07 2.67 6.33
CA LEU A 74 -1.18 3.32 5.64
C LEU A 74 -2.56 2.78 6.00
N ALA A 75 -2.66 1.58 6.57
CA ALA A 75 -3.93 1.01 6.98
C ALA A 75 -4.70 1.89 8.00
N PRO A 76 -4.08 2.42 9.07
CA PRO A 76 -4.76 3.34 9.99
C PRO A 76 -5.24 4.62 9.31
N ILE A 77 -4.45 5.17 8.40
CA ILE A 77 -4.79 6.39 7.65
C ILE A 77 -6.00 6.14 6.75
N ALA A 78 -6.01 5.01 6.04
CA ALA A 78 -7.13 4.60 5.19
C ALA A 78 -8.41 4.39 6.00
N LEU A 79 -8.29 3.72 7.15
CA LEU A 79 -9.41 3.49 8.07
C LEU A 79 -10.00 4.81 8.57
N GLN A 80 -9.17 5.72 9.09
CA GLN A 80 -9.61 7.02 9.59
C GLN A 80 -10.23 7.87 8.48
N SER A 81 -9.65 7.88 7.29
CA SER A 81 -10.18 8.62 6.15
C SER A 81 -11.57 8.13 5.75
N ALA A 82 -11.80 6.82 5.73
CA ALA A 82 -13.11 6.24 5.42
C ALA A 82 -14.16 6.59 6.50
N ILE A 83 -13.80 6.52 7.77
CA ILE A 83 -14.66 6.86 8.89
C ILE A 83 -15.07 8.33 8.84
N GLN A 84 -14.13 9.23 8.54
CA GLN A 84 -14.39 10.68 8.47
C GLN A 84 -15.40 11.06 7.39
N ILE A 85 -15.39 10.38 6.25
CA ILE A 85 -16.37 10.62 5.19
C ILE A 85 -17.64 9.76 5.32
N GLY A 86 -17.72 8.91 6.36
CA GLY A 86 -18.89 8.10 6.66
C GLY A 86 -19.17 6.96 5.70
N VAL A 87 -18.14 6.39 5.09
CA VAL A 87 -18.24 5.25 4.16
C VAL A 87 -17.60 4.00 4.75
N SER A 88 -17.88 2.84 4.13
CA SER A 88 -17.27 1.57 4.53
C SER A 88 -15.74 1.64 4.41
N PRO A 89 -14.98 1.26 5.44
CA PRO A 89 -13.52 1.23 5.39
C PRO A 89 -12.98 0.05 4.56
N ILE A 90 -13.79 -0.94 4.26
CA ILE A 90 -13.35 -2.18 3.59
C ILE A 90 -12.67 -1.89 2.25
N PRO A 91 -13.28 -1.15 1.29
CA PRO A 91 -12.62 -0.86 0.02
C PRO A 91 -11.33 -0.06 0.19
N PHE A 92 -11.23 0.80 1.19
CA PHE A 92 -10.01 1.58 1.49
C PHE A 92 -8.87 0.69 2.00
N LEU A 93 -9.18 -0.26 2.88
CA LEU A 93 -8.20 -1.22 3.38
C LEU A 93 -7.72 -2.17 2.28
N PHE A 94 -8.63 -2.61 1.40
CA PHE A 94 -8.24 -3.38 0.21
C PHE A 94 -7.39 -2.55 -0.75
N ALA A 95 -7.70 -1.27 -0.94
CA ALA A 95 -6.89 -0.37 -1.76
C ALA A 95 -5.45 -0.26 -1.23
N VAL A 96 -5.26 -0.17 0.08
CA VAL A 96 -3.92 -0.18 0.71
C VAL A 96 -3.22 -1.52 0.49
N THR A 97 -3.90 -2.63 0.70
CA THR A 97 -3.33 -3.97 0.55
C THR A 97 -2.88 -4.24 -0.88
N VAL A 98 -3.75 -3.96 -1.83
CA VAL A 98 -3.46 -4.14 -3.26
C VAL A 98 -2.41 -3.14 -3.72
N GLY A 99 -2.52 -1.87 -3.34
CA GLY A 99 -1.55 -0.83 -3.68
C GLY A 99 -0.15 -1.13 -3.17
N ALA A 100 -0.03 -1.66 -1.95
CA ALA A 100 1.25 -2.09 -1.40
C ALA A 100 1.85 -3.29 -2.15
N SER A 101 1.01 -4.15 -2.72
CA SER A 101 1.46 -5.34 -3.45
C SER A 101 1.76 -5.07 -4.93
N MET A 102 1.17 -4.02 -5.51
CA MET A 102 1.32 -3.65 -6.92
C MET A 102 2.53 -2.74 -7.14
N CYS A 103 3.73 -3.24 -6.84
CA CYS A 103 4.98 -2.53 -7.05
C CYS A 103 5.78 -3.15 -8.19
N PHE A 104 5.46 -2.76 -9.41
CA PHE A 104 6.11 -3.26 -10.61
C PHE A 104 7.31 -2.42 -11.06
N ALA A 105 7.36 -1.15 -10.67
CA ALA A 105 8.37 -0.20 -11.10
C ALA A 105 9.69 -0.30 -10.32
N SER A 106 9.74 -1.08 -9.24
CA SER A 106 10.96 -1.26 -8.44
C SER A 106 11.38 -2.73 -8.38
N PRO A 107 12.65 -3.04 -8.72
CA PRO A 107 13.18 -4.40 -8.58
C PRO A 107 13.42 -4.80 -7.12
N PHE A 108 13.52 -3.83 -6.20
CA PHE A 108 13.92 -4.08 -4.81
C PHE A 108 12.74 -4.22 -3.85
N SER A 109 11.52 -3.89 -4.27
CA SER A 109 10.35 -3.91 -3.40
C SER A 109 9.82 -5.31 -3.11
N THR A 110 10.09 -6.27 -3.98
CA THR A 110 9.66 -7.67 -3.80
C THR A 110 10.79 -8.64 -4.14
N PRO A 111 10.94 -9.74 -3.37
CA PRO A 111 11.97 -10.75 -3.63
C PRO A 111 11.94 -11.34 -5.05
N PRO A 112 10.75 -11.64 -5.64
CA PRO A 112 10.70 -12.13 -7.03
C PRO A 112 11.31 -11.17 -8.05
N ASN A 113 11.04 -9.86 -7.91
CA ASN A 113 11.59 -8.85 -8.81
C ASN A 113 13.12 -8.80 -8.69
N ALA A 114 13.65 -8.84 -7.47
CA ALA A 114 15.10 -8.85 -7.22
C ALA A 114 15.80 -10.08 -7.80
N LEU A 115 15.14 -11.24 -7.76
CA LEU A 115 15.71 -12.49 -8.32
C LEU A 115 15.74 -12.50 -9.86
N VAL A 116 14.70 -11.94 -10.49
CA VAL A 116 14.60 -11.92 -11.96
C VAL A 116 15.56 -10.89 -12.58
N MET A 117 15.89 -9.83 -11.85
CA MET A 117 16.76 -8.76 -12.35
C MET A 117 18.11 -9.28 -12.88
N PRO A 118 18.94 -10.01 -12.11
CA PRO A 118 20.20 -10.53 -12.61
C PRO A 118 20.01 -11.66 -13.64
N ALA A 119 19.00 -12.50 -13.47
CA ALA A 119 18.74 -13.62 -14.37
C ALA A 119 18.36 -13.15 -15.79
N GLY A 120 17.60 -12.07 -15.89
CA GLY A 120 17.19 -11.46 -17.15
C GLY A 120 18.14 -10.37 -17.67
N GLN A 121 19.21 -10.06 -16.93
CA GLN A 121 20.12 -8.94 -17.23
C GLN A 121 19.40 -7.59 -17.36
N TYR A 122 18.30 -7.42 -16.60
CA TYR A 122 17.51 -6.19 -16.59
C TYR A 122 18.20 -5.10 -15.78
N THR A 123 18.05 -3.86 -16.25
CA THR A 123 18.47 -2.67 -15.51
C THR A 123 17.31 -2.11 -14.69
N PHE A 124 17.62 -1.28 -13.71
CA PHE A 124 16.59 -0.56 -12.94
C PHE A 124 15.64 0.23 -13.86
N MET A 125 16.19 0.83 -14.92
CA MET A 125 15.41 1.64 -15.86
C MET A 125 14.41 0.80 -16.67
N ASP A 126 14.70 -0.49 -16.91
CA ASP A 126 13.77 -1.38 -17.60
C ASP A 126 12.54 -1.65 -16.72
N TYR A 127 12.73 -1.83 -15.40
CA TYR A 127 11.63 -1.92 -14.45
C TYR A 127 10.78 -0.65 -14.43
N VAL A 128 11.40 0.53 -14.43
CA VAL A 128 10.67 1.79 -14.46
C VAL A 128 9.89 1.94 -15.76
N LYS A 129 10.50 1.67 -16.90
CA LYS A 129 9.85 1.84 -18.21
C LYS A 129 8.65 0.93 -18.43
N VAL A 130 8.70 -0.30 -17.95
CA VAL A 130 7.63 -1.29 -18.13
C VAL A 130 6.71 -1.32 -16.91
N GLY A 131 7.29 -1.29 -15.72
CA GLY A 131 6.57 -1.43 -14.47
C GLY A 131 5.72 -0.21 -14.12
N LEU A 132 6.19 1.01 -14.36
CA LEU A 132 5.44 2.22 -14.04
C LEU A 132 4.14 2.34 -14.85
N PRO A 133 4.13 2.18 -16.19
CA PRO A 133 2.88 2.16 -16.94
C PRO A 133 1.94 1.04 -16.50
N LEU A 134 2.45 -0.15 -16.24
CA LEU A 134 1.68 -1.28 -15.74
C LEU A 134 1.05 -0.98 -14.37
N GLN A 135 1.82 -0.40 -13.47
CA GLN A 135 1.38 0.01 -12.13
C GLN A 135 0.25 1.04 -12.20
N ILE A 136 0.34 2.01 -13.11
CA ILE A 136 -0.71 3.02 -13.34
C ILE A 136 -1.98 2.37 -13.90
N ILE A 137 -1.85 1.51 -14.92
CA ILE A 137 -2.98 0.81 -15.54
C ILE A 137 -3.70 -0.07 -14.50
N MET A 138 -2.96 -0.87 -13.76
CA MET A 138 -3.52 -1.71 -12.71
C MET A 138 -4.16 -0.89 -11.60
N GLY A 139 -3.57 0.27 -11.24
CA GLY A 139 -4.14 1.21 -10.30
C GLY A 139 -5.51 1.73 -10.75
N ILE A 140 -5.63 2.15 -11.99
CA ILE A 140 -6.90 2.63 -12.57
C ILE A 140 -7.94 1.51 -12.57
N VAL A 141 -7.57 0.30 -13.00
CA VAL A 141 -8.46 -0.86 -12.99
C VAL A 141 -8.95 -1.16 -11.58
N MET A 142 -8.07 -1.19 -10.59
CA MET A 142 -8.43 -1.51 -9.21
C MET A 142 -9.31 -0.43 -8.56
N ILE A 143 -9.10 0.84 -8.88
CA ILE A 143 -9.94 1.94 -8.40
C ILE A 143 -11.39 1.77 -8.84
N PHE A 144 -11.65 1.24 -10.03
CA PHE A 144 -13.00 0.96 -10.52
C PHE A 144 -13.53 -0.39 -10.05
N VAL A 145 -12.70 -1.40 -9.90
CA VAL A 145 -13.10 -2.76 -9.53
C VAL A 145 -13.41 -2.88 -8.04
N LEU A 146 -12.64 -2.24 -7.17
CA LEU A 146 -12.83 -2.34 -5.72
C LEU A 146 -14.23 -1.88 -5.25
N PRO A 147 -14.79 -0.75 -5.70
CA PRO A 147 -16.13 -0.36 -5.33
C PRO A 147 -17.24 -1.27 -5.88
N LEU A 148 -16.97 -2.01 -6.97
CA LEU A 148 -17.92 -2.99 -7.51
C LEU A 148 -18.00 -4.25 -6.65
N ILE A 149 -16.87 -4.65 -6.06
CA ILE A 149 -16.80 -5.84 -5.19
C ILE A 149 -17.18 -5.49 -3.76
N PHE A 150 -16.71 -4.34 -3.28
CA PHE A 150 -16.94 -3.83 -1.93
C PHE A 150 -17.54 -2.42 -2.03
N PRO A 151 -18.87 -2.28 -2.02
CA PRO A 151 -19.53 -0.98 -2.07
C PRO A 151 -19.15 -0.09 -0.88
N PHE A 152 -19.14 1.21 -1.11
CA PHE A 152 -18.87 2.21 -0.06
C PHE A 152 -19.96 2.25 1.02
#